data_e7e9c94c270f35ac252dcf8b41b2ece8
#
_entry.id   e7e9c94c270f35ac252dcf8b41b2ece8
#
_cell.length_a   1.000
_cell.length_b   1.000
_cell.length_c   1.000
_cell.angle_alpha   90.00
_cell.angle_beta   90.00
_cell.angle_gamma   90.00
#
_symmetry.space_group_name_H-M   'P 1'
#
loop_
_entity.id
_entity.type
_entity.pdbx_description
1 polymer ?
#
loop_
_entity_poly.entity_id
_entity_poly.type
_entity_poly.pdbx_seq_one_letter_code
_entity_poly.pdbx_strand_id
1 'polypeptide(L)'
;FISLAGAAVRGDSLMLKQVELISKSQGMPDPVWQTMKPSVRHRYSLLQQTDKSADEIRKEVYADVTRTMSAGQLKDLNTVQQLSAQINSMTSPWYLHFMRYDPTASLKKIKCPVLALNGEKDIQVDADMNLTAIRQHISENGNKNVTIKVYPKLNHLFQTCEKGTLAEYGQLEETINPEVLKDMTEWIKKQ
;
A
#
# COMPACT_ATOMS: atom_id res chain seq x y z
N PHE A 1 14.59 11.93 10.92
CA PHE A 1 13.54 10.96 10.63
C PHE A 1 13.93 10.10 9.43
N ILE A 2 13.84 8.77 9.56
CA ILE A 2 14.09 7.83 8.45
C ILE A 2 12.78 7.12 8.13
N SER A 3 12.36 7.16 6.86
CA SER A 3 11.22 6.43 6.33
C SER A 3 11.71 5.26 5.50
N LEU A 4 11.35 4.04 5.89
CA LEU A 4 11.65 2.81 5.18
C LEU A 4 10.38 2.30 4.54
N ALA A 5 10.26 2.42 3.22
CA ALA A 5 9.07 2.06 2.43
C ALA A 5 7.77 2.59 3.05
N GLY A 6 7.81 3.83 3.56
CA GLY A 6 6.70 4.43 4.30
C GLY A 6 5.56 4.89 3.40
N ALA A 7 4.32 4.54 3.79
CA ALA A 7 3.12 5.04 3.14
C ALA A 7 2.96 6.56 3.36
N ALA A 8 2.83 7.32 2.28
CA ALA A 8 2.77 8.78 2.29
C ALA A 8 1.55 9.36 1.54
N VAL A 9 0.70 8.49 1.05
CA VAL A 9 -0.57 8.85 0.42
C VAL A 9 -1.74 8.25 1.22
N ARG A 10 -2.96 8.72 0.99
CA ARG A 10 -4.13 8.18 1.67
C ARG A 10 -4.30 6.69 1.42
N GLY A 11 -4.77 5.95 2.45
CA GLY A 11 -4.81 4.49 2.45
C GLY A 11 -5.56 3.87 1.27
N ASP A 12 -6.67 4.45 0.81
CA ASP A 12 -7.40 3.98 -0.37
C ASP A 12 -6.58 4.08 -1.67
N SER A 13 -5.82 5.17 -1.84
CA SER A 13 -4.95 5.38 -2.99
C SER A 13 -3.77 4.41 -2.97
N LEU A 14 -3.19 4.21 -1.78
CA LEU A 14 -2.12 3.22 -1.58
C LEU A 14 -2.61 1.82 -1.97
N MET A 15 -3.74 1.39 -1.42
CA MET A 15 -4.29 0.05 -1.65
C MET A 15 -4.71 -0.17 -3.11
N LEU A 16 -5.24 0.86 -3.78
CA LEU A 16 -5.58 0.78 -5.21
C LEU A 16 -4.32 0.52 -6.05
N LYS A 17 -3.22 1.23 -5.74
CA LYS A 17 -1.93 1.03 -6.42
C LYS A 17 -1.33 -0.33 -6.10
N GLN A 18 -1.38 -0.77 -4.85
CA GLN A 18 -0.90 -2.09 -4.42
C GLN A 18 -1.63 -3.21 -5.17
N VAL A 19 -2.97 -3.18 -5.24
CA VAL A 19 -3.76 -4.18 -5.99
C VAL A 19 -3.38 -4.18 -7.47
N GLU A 20 -3.15 -3.02 -8.07
CA GLU A 20 -2.65 -2.91 -9.45
C GLU A 20 -1.33 -3.64 -9.62
N LEU A 21 -0.33 -3.31 -8.78
CA LEU A 21 1.02 -3.88 -8.89
C LEU A 21 1.03 -5.39 -8.64
N ILE A 22 0.31 -5.86 -7.61
CA ILE A 22 0.19 -7.29 -7.32
C ILE A 22 -0.49 -8.02 -8.48
N SER A 23 -1.60 -7.50 -9.01
CA SER A 23 -2.31 -8.14 -10.13
C SER A 23 -1.42 -8.23 -11.38
N LYS A 24 -0.70 -7.16 -11.70
CA LYS A 24 0.25 -7.16 -12.82
C LYS A 24 1.43 -8.11 -12.60
N SER A 25 1.95 -8.22 -11.40
CA SER A 25 3.03 -9.17 -11.07
C SER A 25 2.59 -10.63 -11.21
N GLN A 26 1.28 -10.89 -11.12
CA GLN A 26 0.65 -12.19 -11.36
C GLN A 26 0.26 -12.41 -12.83
N GLY A 27 0.66 -11.52 -13.73
CA GLY A 27 0.43 -11.64 -15.17
C GLY A 27 -0.88 -11.02 -15.69
N MET A 28 -1.58 -10.20 -14.88
CA MET A 28 -2.78 -9.50 -15.36
C MET A 28 -2.41 -8.47 -16.43
N PRO A 29 -2.98 -8.56 -17.65
CA PRO A 29 -2.76 -7.55 -18.69
C PRO A 29 -3.34 -6.18 -18.31
N ASP A 30 -2.66 -5.11 -18.73
CA ASP A 30 -3.11 -3.74 -18.43
C ASP A 30 -4.56 -3.44 -18.85
N PRO A 31 -5.04 -3.82 -20.04
CA PRO A 31 -6.44 -3.60 -20.43
C PRO A 31 -7.44 -4.26 -19.47
N VAL A 32 -7.11 -5.45 -18.94
CA VAL A 32 -7.96 -6.16 -17.97
C VAL A 32 -7.99 -5.38 -16.66
N TRP A 33 -6.85 -4.90 -16.17
CA TRP A 33 -6.78 -4.04 -15.00
C TRP A 33 -7.62 -2.77 -15.17
N GLN A 34 -7.50 -2.07 -16.30
CA GLN A 34 -8.27 -0.86 -16.56
C GLN A 34 -9.78 -1.09 -16.51
N THR A 35 -10.24 -2.28 -16.92
CA THR A 35 -11.65 -2.67 -16.81
C THR A 35 -12.07 -2.94 -15.36
N MET A 36 -11.19 -3.52 -14.55
CA MET A 36 -11.47 -3.87 -13.15
C MET A 36 -11.32 -2.69 -12.17
N LYS A 37 -10.40 -1.77 -12.47
CA LYS A 37 -10.03 -0.65 -11.61
C LYS A 37 -11.23 0.19 -11.11
N PRO A 38 -12.26 0.51 -11.91
CA PRO A 38 -13.44 1.23 -11.42
C PRO A 38 -14.19 0.49 -10.31
N SER A 39 -14.34 -0.83 -10.43
CA SER A 39 -15.00 -1.66 -9.41
C SER A 39 -14.21 -1.72 -8.10
N VAL A 40 -12.87 -1.86 -8.19
CA VAL A 40 -11.99 -1.81 -7.01
C VAL A 40 -12.08 -0.45 -6.34
N ARG A 41 -12.02 0.64 -7.13
CA ARG A 41 -12.15 2.02 -6.61
C ARG A 41 -13.51 2.25 -5.96
N HIS A 42 -14.61 1.76 -6.55
CA HIS A 42 -15.93 1.84 -5.96
C HIS A 42 -15.99 1.15 -4.60
N ARG A 43 -15.45 -0.08 -4.50
CA ARG A 43 -15.39 -0.81 -3.22
C ARG A 43 -14.62 -0.04 -2.15
N TYR A 44 -13.49 0.57 -2.51
CA TYR A 44 -12.73 1.39 -1.57
C TYR A 44 -13.47 2.68 -1.18
N SER A 45 -14.30 3.25 -2.07
CA SER A 45 -15.14 4.39 -1.72
C SER A 45 -16.20 4.05 -0.66
N LEU A 46 -16.69 2.80 -0.62
CA LEU A 46 -17.60 2.34 0.45
C LEU A 46 -16.89 2.37 1.81
N LEU A 47 -15.61 2.03 1.88
CA LEU A 47 -14.81 2.06 3.11
C LEU A 47 -14.49 3.49 3.59
N GLN A 48 -14.62 4.48 2.72
CA GLN A 48 -14.38 5.89 3.05
C GLN A 48 -15.56 6.57 3.79
N GLN A 49 -16.72 5.96 3.78
CA GLN A 49 -17.93 6.52 4.40
C GLN A 49 -17.75 6.63 5.91
N THR A 50 -17.81 7.84 6.46
CA THR A 50 -17.63 8.12 7.89
C THR A 50 -18.94 8.29 8.67
N ASP A 51 -20.04 8.44 7.95
CA ASP A 51 -21.40 8.57 8.44
C ASP A 51 -22.10 7.23 8.71
N LYS A 52 -21.47 6.12 8.30
CA LYS A 52 -21.97 4.76 8.47
C LYS A 52 -21.17 3.96 9.50
N SER A 53 -21.87 3.07 10.19
CA SER A 53 -21.25 2.08 11.06
C SER A 53 -20.46 1.03 10.25
N ALA A 54 -19.53 0.34 10.91
CA ALA A 54 -18.78 -0.75 10.28
C ALA A 54 -19.69 -1.87 9.76
N ASP A 55 -20.82 -2.11 10.43
CA ASP A 55 -21.80 -3.14 10.02
C ASP A 55 -22.57 -2.73 8.77
N GLU A 56 -22.92 -1.47 8.62
CA GLU A 56 -23.56 -0.95 7.40
C GLU A 56 -22.59 -1.02 6.22
N ILE A 57 -21.34 -0.59 6.41
CA ILE A 57 -20.29 -0.69 5.39
C ILE A 57 -20.06 -2.16 5.00
N ARG A 58 -20.03 -3.06 5.96
CA ARG A 58 -19.86 -4.51 5.72
C ARG A 58 -20.96 -5.06 4.82
N LYS A 59 -22.22 -4.69 5.08
CA LYS A 59 -23.35 -5.10 4.26
C LYS A 59 -23.25 -4.58 2.83
N GLU A 60 -22.83 -3.31 2.66
CA GLU A 60 -22.67 -2.70 1.34
C GLU A 60 -21.52 -3.34 0.55
N VAL A 61 -20.37 -3.57 1.19
CA VAL A 61 -19.22 -4.25 0.58
C VAL A 61 -19.60 -5.68 0.19
N TYR A 62 -20.33 -6.40 1.05
CA TYR A 62 -20.82 -7.75 0.75
C TYR A 62 -21.75 -7.74 -0.46
N ALA A 63 -22.70 -6.81 -0.51
CA ALA A 63 -23.62 -6.67 -1.64
C ALA A 63 -22.88 -6.30 -2.95
N ASP A 64 -21.87 -5.42 -2.89
CA ASP A 64 -21.08 -5.06 -4.06
C ASP A 64 -20.29 -6.26 -4.62
N VAL A 65 -19.63 -7.02 -3.76
CA VAL A 65 -18.85 -8.20 -4.19
C VAL A 65 -19.75 -9.30 -4.73
N THR A 66 -20.83 -9.62 -4.03
CA THR A 66 -21.73 -10.73 -4.41
C THR A 66 -22.53 -10.45 -5.68
N ARG A 67 -22.73 -9.18 -6.04
CA ARG A 67 -23.42 -8.79 -7.29
C ARG A 67 -22.77 -9.36 -8.55
N THR A 68 -21.46 -9.60 -8.53
CA THR A 68 -20.70 -10.13 -9.67
C THR A 68 -20.41 -11.63 -9.58
N MET A 69 -20.83 -12.28 -8.50
CA MET A 69 -20.61 -13.71 -8.28
C MET A 69 -21.68 -14.56 -8.96
N SER A 70 -21.29 -15.72 -9.45
CA SER A 70 -22.22 -16.70 -10.01
C SER A 70 -23.04 -17.38 -8.90
N ALA A 71 -24.20 -17.92 -9.26
CA ALA A 71 -25.03 -18.69 -8.33
C ALA A 71 -24.31 -19.91 -7.73
N GLY A 72 -23.36 -20.51 -8.47
CA GLY A 72 -22.52 -21.61 -7.99
C GLY A 72 -21.58 -21.16 -6.88
N GLN A 73 -20.90 -20.02 -7.08
CA GLN A 73 -20.00 -19.44 -6.07
C GLN A 73 -20.73 -19.05 -4.78
N LEU A 74 -21.97 -18.52 -4.90
CA LEU A 74 -22.79 -18.16 -3.75
C LEU A 74 -23.34 -19.37 -2.98
N LYS A 75 -23.38 -20.55 -3.60
CA LYS A 75 -23.77 -21.82 -2.95
C LYS A 75 -22.59 -22.57 -2.34
N ASP A 76 -21.37 -22.27 -2.75
CA ASP A 76 -20.19 -22.90 -2.20
C ASP A 76 -19.85 -22.29 -0.82
N LEU A 77 -20.04 -23.09 0.23
CA LEU A 77 -19.84 -22.66 1.62
C LEU A 77 -18.41 -22.17 1.90
N ASN A 78 -17.39 -22.78 1.28
CA ASN A 78 -16.01 -22.36 1.46
C ASN A 78 -15.78 -20.98 0.86
N THR A 79 -16.26 -20.74 -0.34
CA THR A 79 -16.19 -19.43 -1.00
C THR A 79 -16.89 -18.33 -0.18
N VAL A 80 -18.08 -18.61 0.33
CA VAL A 80 -18.85 -17.66 1.16
C VAL A 80 -18.15 -17.40 2.50
N GLN A 81 -17.57 -18.41 3.13
CA GLN A 81 -16.80 -18.24 4.37
C GLN A 81 -15.54 -17.40 4.19
N GLN A 82 -14.76 -17.68 3.14
CA GLN A 82 -13.55 -16.90 2.82
C GLN A 82 -13.91 -15.44 2.49
N LEU A 83 -14.95 -15.22 1.70
CA LEU A 83 -15.44 -13.87 1.41
C LEU A 83 -15.85 -13.13 2.68
N SER A 84 -16.61 -13.78 3.55
CA SER A 84 -17.05 -13.18 4.81
C SER A 84 -15.86 -12.82 5.71
N ALA A 85 -14.85 -13.69 5.82
CA ALA A 85 -13.64 -13.42 6.58
C ALA A 85 -12.85 -12.23 6.01
N GLN A 86 -12.71 -12.17 4.69
CA GLN A 86 -12.05 -11.06 4.00
C GLN A 86 -12.80 -9.74 4.22
N ILE A 87 -14.12 -9.72 4.08
CA ILE A 87 -14.92 -8.51 4.30
C ILE A 87 -14.87 -8.07 5.76
N ASN A 88 -14.91 -9.01 6.71
CA ASN A 88 -14.75 -8.69 8.14
C ASN A 88 -13.38 -8.03 8.41
N SER A 89 -12.31 -8.53 7.81
CA SER A 89 -10.99 -7.93 7.91
C SER A 89 -10.96 -6.49 7.33
N MET A 90 -11.53 -6.30 6.12
CA MET A 90 -11.60 -5.00 5.45
C MET A 90 -12.50 -3.98 6.16
N THR A 91 -13.43 -4.42 6.98
CA THR A 91 -14.33 -3.55 7.77
C THR A 91 -13.97 -3.52 9.25
N SER A 92 -12.79 -4.04 9.62
CA SER A 92 -12.28 -3.89 10.98
C SER A 92 -12.00 -2.41 11.30
N PRO A 93 -12.09 -1.99 12.56
CA PRO A 93 -11.82 -0.59 12.94
C PRO A 93 -10.44 -0.11 12.51
N TRP A 94 -9.42 -0.97 12.61
CA TRP A 94 -8.07 -0.64 12.17
C TRP A 94 -8.01 -0.40 10.65
N TYR A 95 -8.59 -1.32 9.85
CA TYR A 95 -8.53 -1.21 8.40
C TYR A 95 -9.33 0.00 7.88
N LEU A 96 -10.51 0.26 8.45
CA LEU A 96 -11.30 1.45 8.12
C LEU A 96 -10.53 2.74 8.47
N HIS A 97 -9.86 2.79 9.62
CA HIS A 97 -9.01 3.93 9.97
C HIS A 97 -7.87 4.09 8.96
N PHE A 98 -7.15 3.02 8.66
CA PHE A 98 -6.06 3.02 7.68
C PHE A 98 -6.51 3.52 6.31
N MET A 99 -7.63 3.02 5.79
CA MET A 99 -8.17 3.41 4.49
C MET A 99 -8.53 4.90 4.41
N ARG A 100 -8.96 5.49 5.52
CA ARG A 100 -9.38 6.89 5.64
C ARG A 100 -8.24 7.83 5.98
N TYR A 101 -7.17 7.31 6.56
CA TYR A 101 -6.06 8.12 7.03
C TYR A 101 -5.32 8.80 5.88
N ASP A 102 -5.20 10.14 5.97
CA ASP A 102 -4.41 10.95 5.07
C ASP A 102 -3.17 11.46 5.83
N PRO A 103 -1.96 11.00 5.47
CA PRO A 103 -0.73 11.38 6.14
C PRO A 103 -0.26 12.82 5.85
N THR A 104 -0.88 13.51 4.89
CA THR A 104 -0.48 14.85 4.44
C THR A 104 -0.27 15.83 5.60
N ALA A 105 -1.26 15.89 6.53
CA ALA A 105 -1.20 16.81 7.66
C ALA A 105 -0.06 16.48 8.64
N SER A 106 0.28 15.19 8.78
CA SER A 106 1.39 14.73 9.62
C SER A 106 2.73 14.99 8.96
N LEU A 107 2.87 14.70 7.67
CA LEU A 107 4.08 14.94 6.89
C LEU A 107 4.46 16.43 6.86
N LYS A 108 3.49 17.32 6.70
CA LYS A 108 3.71 18.79 6.75
C LYS A 108 4.25 19.29 8.09
N LYS A 109 4.10 18.54 9.17
CA LYS A 109 4.64 18.92 10.50
C LYS A 109 6.09 18.52 10.71
N ILE A 110 6.66 17.70 9.86
CA ILE A 110 8.05 17.21 10.01
C ILE A 110 9.04 18.37 9.73
N LYS A 111 9.85 18.73 10.73
CA LYS A 111 10.84 19.81 10.68
C LYS A 111 12.29 19.32 10.70
N CYS A 112 12.52 18.11 11.18
CA CYS A 112 13.86 17.52 11.21
C CYS A 112 14.30 17.07 9.81
N PRO A 113 15.62 16.82 9.62
CA PRO A 113 16.11 16.17 8.40
C PRO A 113 15.41 14.84 8.14
N VAL A 114 15.15 14.54 6.87
CA VAL A 114 14.42 13.33 6.44
C VAL A 114 15.26 12.54 5.44
N LEU A 115 15.36 11.23 5.68
CA LEU A 115 15.83 10.25 4.72
C LEU A 115 14.65 9.30 4.38
N ALA A 116 14.22 9.28 3.13
CA ALA A 116 13.15 8.40 2.67
C ALA A 116 13.68 7.39 1.64
N LEU A 117 13.57 6.12 1.97
CA LEU A 117 14.13 5.00 1.22
C LEU A 117 13.02 4.07 0.75
N ASN A 118 13.15 3.53 -0.48
CA ASN A 118 12.24 2.54 -1.01
C ASN A 118 12.94 1.58 -1.98
N GLY A 119 12.43 0.37 -2.12
CA GLY A 119 12.84 -0.54 -3.17
C GLY A 119 12.14 -0.24 -4.50
N GLU A 120 12.85 -0.32 -5.62
CA GLU A 120 12.27 -0.15 -6.95
C GLU A 120 11.18 -1.20 -7.25
N LYS A 121 11.38 -2.41 -6.72
CA LYS A 121 10.47 -3.56 -6.90
C LYS A 121 9.46 -3.73 -5.76
N ASP A 122 9.24 -2.68 -5.00
CA ASP A 122 8.22 -2.67 -3.97
C ASP A 122 6.81 -2.62 -4.60
N ILE A 123 6.11 -3.76 -4.56
CA ILE A 123 4.72 -3.86 -5.04
C ILE A 123 3.68 -3.63 -3.95
N GLN A 124 4.11 -3.36 -2.71
CA GLN A 124 3.22 -3.05 -1.59
C GLN A 124 3.07 -1.54 -1.38
N VAL A 125 4.20 -0.83 -1.38
CA VAL A 125 4.26 0.63 -1.25
C VAL A 125 5.05 1.19 -2.42
N ASP A 126 4.34 1.57 -3.48
CA ASP A 126 4.95 2.07 -4.71
C ASP A 126 5.93 3.22 -4.43
N ALA A 127 7.18 3.05 -4.89
CA ALA A 127 8.27 3.98 -4.59
C ALA A 127 8.01 5.37 -5.15
N ASP A 128 7.60 5.48 -6.41
CA ASP A 128 7.40 6.77 -7.08
C ASP A 128 6.28 7.55 -6.41
N MET A 129 5.12 6.92 -6.20
CA MET A 129 3.97 7.55 -5.56
C MET A 129 4.30 8.07 -4.16
N ASN A 130 4.92 7.24 -3.32
CA ASN A 130 5.08 7.56 -1.90
C ASN A 130 6.28 8.48 -1.64
N LEU A 131 7.41 8.28 -2.31
CA LEU A 131 8.56 9.16 -2.16
C LEU A 131 8.30 10.56 -2.72
N THR A 132 7.54 10.65 -3.82
CA THR A 132 7.08 11.95 -4.36
C THR A 132 6.19 12.68 -3.33
N ALA A 133 5.24 11.98 -2.73
CA ALA A 133 4.36 12.55 -1.71
C ALA A 133 5.14 13.00 -0.46
N ILE A 134 6.11 12.19 0.02
CA ILE A 134 7.00 12.57 1.14
C ILE A 134 7.72 13.87 0.82
N ARG A 135 8.40 13.94 -0.33
CA ARG A 135 9.15 15.14 -0.72
C ARG A 135 8.24 16.35 -0.82
N GLN A 136 7.12 16.20 -1.51
CA GLN A 136 6.17 17.30 -1.74
C GLN A 136 5.65 17.85 -0.42
N HIS A 137 5.00 17.01 0.40
CA HIS A 137 4.30 17.46 1.60
C HIS A 137 5.24 18.00 2.68
N ILE A 138 6.42 17.44 2.83
CA ILE A 138 7.41 17.94 3.79
C ILE A 138 7.97 19.28 3.30
N SER A 139 8.24 19.42 1.99
CA SER A 139 8.81 20.66 1.42
C SER A 139 7.82 21.82 1.38
N GLU A 140 6.51 21.54 1.20
CA GLU A 140 5.44 22.56 1.19
C GLU A 140 5.42 23.40 2.47
N ASN A 141 5.88 22.85 3.58
CA ASN A 141 5.98 23.59 4.85
C ASN A 141 7.39 24.08 5.17
N GLY A 142 8.22 24.27 4.15
CA GLY A 142 9.53 24.91 4.22
C GLY A 142 10.69 24.01 4.62
N ASN A 143 10.47 22.73 4.93
CA ASN A 143 11.56 21.80 5.20
C ASN A 143 12.17 21.28 3.89
N LYS A 144 13.31 21.81 3.51
CA LYS A 144 14.05 21.41 2.28
C LYS A 144 15.05 20.27 2.52
N ASN A 145 15.25 19.83 3.76
CA ASN A 145 16.21 18.80 4.13
C ASN A 145 15.58 17.40 3.99
N VAL A 146 15.23 17.03 2.76
CA VAL A 146 14.61 15.75 2.41
C VAL A 146 15.49 15.03 1.39
N THR A 147 16.13 13.96 1.83
CA THR A 147 16.92 13.06 0.98
C THR A 147 16.04 11.86 0.59
N ILE A 148 16.03 11.52 -0.68
CA ILE A 148 15.29 10.37 -1.21
C ILE A 148 16.27 9.43 -1.92
N LYS A 149 16.13 8.11 -1.69
CA LYS A 149 16.86 7.09 -2.44
C LYS A 149 15.93 5.92 -2.77
N VAL A 150 15.94 5.51 -4.04
CA VAL A 150 15.33 4.27 -4.53
C VAL A 150 16.44 3.26 -4.79
N TYR A 151 16.26 2.03 -4.31
CA TYR A 151 17.23 0.97 -4.52
C TYR A 151 16.78 0.05 -5.65
N PRO A 152 17.57 -0.05 -6.73
CA PRO A 152 17.30 -1.00 -7.79
C PRO A 152 17.23 -2.43 -7.26
N LYS A 153 16.33 -3.22 -7.80
CA LYS A 153 16.17 -4.66 -7.49
C LYS A 153 15.81 -4.99 -6.02
N LEU A 154 15.48 -4.03 -5.18
CA LEU A 154 15.01 -4.31 -3.82
C LEU A 154 13.48 -4.32 -3.75
N ASN A 155 12.94 -5.24 -2.94
CA ASN A 155 11.52 -5.36 -2.62
C ASN A 155 11.13 -4.45 -1.43
N HIS A 156 9.90 -4.60 -0.93
CA HIS A 156 9.38 -3.86 0.22
C HIS A 156 10.18 -4.08 1.51
N LEU A 157 10.77 -5.25 1.70
CA LEU A 157 11.60 -5.57 2.85
C LEU A 157 13.08 -5.18 2.65
N PHE A 158 13.38 -4.48 1.56
CA PHE A 158 14.75 -4.14 1.16
C PHE A 158 15.65 -5.37 0.93
N GLN A 159 15.07 -6.47 0.46
CA GLN A 159 15.79 -7.66 0.04
C GLN A 159 16.02 -7.60 -1.47
N THR A 160 17.18 -8.10 -1.93
CA THR A 160 17.46 -8.26 -3.34
C THR A 160 16.53 -9.32 -3.93
N CYS A 161 15.79 -8.98 -4.98
CA CYS A 161 14.77 -9.83 -5.57
C CYS A 161 14.71 -9.70 -7.10
N GLU A 162 14.04 -10.66 -7.75
CA GLU A 162 13.77 -10.60 -9.18
C GLU A 162 12.44 -9.95 -9.51
N LYS A 163 11.38 -10.33 -8.81
CA LYS A 163 9.98 -9.91 -9.08
C LYS A 163 9.37 -9.00 -8.00
N GLY A 164 9.89 -9.03 -6.78
CA GLY A 164 9.37 -8.30 -5.63
C GLY A 164 8.03 -8.85 -5.11
N THR A 165 7.67 -10.08 -5.46
CA THR A 165 6.41 -10.70 -5.06
C THR A 165 6.49 -11.27 -3.64
N LEU A 166 5.34 -11.33 -2.95
CA LEU A 166 5.25 -11.95 -1.62
C LEU A 166 5.74 -13.42 -1.62
N ALA A 167 5.57 -14.14 -2.74
CA ALA A 167 6.00 -15.51 -2.88
C ALA A 167 7.55 -15.67 -2.85
N GLU A 168 8.30 -14.61 -3.22
CA GLU A 168 9.75 -14.63 -3.15
C GLU A 168 10.27 -14.47 -1.71
N TYR A 169 9.56 -13.79 -0.82
CA TYR A 169 10.07 -13.42 0.51
C TYR A 169 10.57 -14.61 1.31
N GLY A 170 9.85 -15.72 1.28
CA GLY A 170 10.25 -16.96 1.97
C GLY A 170 11.42 -17.71 1.35
N GLN A 171 11.88 -17.29 0.18
CA GLN A 171 12.99 -17.90 -0.58
C GLN A 171 14.27 -17.07 -0.51
N LEU A 172 14.19 -15.83 -0.01
CA LEU A 172 15.32 -14.92 0.09
C LEU A 172 15.98 -15.05 1.46
N GLU A 173 17.28 -15.37 1.46
CA GLU A 173 18.07 -15.48 2.69
C GLU A 173 18.42 -14.11 3.29
N GLU A 174 18.48 -13.07 2.45
CA GLU A 174 18.81 -11.71 2.85
C GLU A 174 17.69 -11.12 3.73
N THR A 175 18.02 -10.63 4.92
CA THR A 175 17.05 -9.94 5.78
C THR A 175 16.84 -8.50 5.33
N ILE A 176 17.93 -7.79 5.07
CA ILE A 176 17.96 -6.42 4.54
C ILE A 176 19.28 -6.20 3.81
N ASN A 177 19.24 -5.56 2.66
CA ASN A 177 20.44 -5.32 1.86
C ASN A 177 21.45 -4.44 2.63
N PRO A 178 22.73 -4.85 2.73
CA PRO A 178 23.76 -4.10 3.48
C PRO A 178 23.97 -2.66 3.00
N GLU A 179 23.72 -2.36 1.71
CA GLU A 179 23.84 -1.01 1.19
C GLU A 179 22.82 -0.07 1.87
N VAL A 180 21.60 -0.54 2.14
CA VAL A 180 20.58 0.25 2.85
C VAL A 180 21.05 0.61 4.24
N LEU A 181 21.60 -0.37 4.99
CA LEU A 181 22.12 -0.15 6.35
C LEU A 181 23.32 0.82 6.35
N LYS A 182 24.19 0.70 5.36
CA LYS A 182 25.33 1.60 5.18
C LYS A 182 24.86 3.04 4.94
N ASP A 183 23.96 3.23 4.00
CA ASP A 183 23.44 4.56 3.65
C ASP A 183 22.74 5.23 4.84
N MET A 184 21.92 4.48 5.57
CA MET A 184 21.29 4.98 6.80
C MET A 184 22.34 5.42 7.82
N THR A 185 23.37 4.59 8.05
CA THR A 185 24.44 4.88 8.99
C THR A 185 25.23 6.14 8.57
N GLU A 186 25.57 6.24 7.30
CA GLU A 186 26.31 7.39 6.77
C GLU A 186 25.47 8.67 6.81
N TRP A 187 24.18 8.57 6.55
CA TRP A 187 23.28 9.70 6.64
C TRP A 187 23.13 10.19 8.07
N ILE A 188 22.92 9.27 9.02
CA ILE A 188 22.81 9.63 10.47
C ILE A 188 24.06 10.37 10.96
N LYS A 189 25.27 9.92 10.55
CA LYS A 189 26.54 10.54 10.97
C LYS A 189 26.73 11.98 10.45
N LYS A 190 25.95 12.40 9.46
CA LYS A 190 26.01 13.74 8.86
C LYS A 190 24.99 14.71 9.46
N GLN A 191 24.12 14.25 10.37
CA GLN A 191 23.13 15.10 11.04
C GLN A 191 23.69 15.68 12.35
#